data_1425373fb8fc389c8fc097dc9c8dbb07
#
_entry.id   1425373fb8fc389c8fc097dc9c8dbb07
#
_cell.length_a   1.000
_cell.length_b   1.000
_cell.length_c   1.000
_cell.angle_alpha   90.00
_cell.angle_beta   90.00
_cell.angle_gamma   90.00
#
_symmetry.space_group_name_H-M   'P 1'
#
loop_
_entity.id
_entity.type
_entity.pdbx_description
1 polymer ?
#
loop_
_entity_poly.entity_id
_entity_poly.type
_entity_poly.pdbx_seq_one_letter_code
_entity_poly.pdbx_strand_id
1 'polypeptide(L)'
;MSNFGNQGPWWSAPHQSGKSISLRSAIILTVVVGVIAGAFGASSSGSLFGYSTRLVQSNSTIERPANSVAGIAKRVLPSVVSIEAKDNEGGAGGSGFIISSDGYILTNNHVIASAVTSGGQITVRLQDGTAYEASVVGRDASYDLAVLRVSNRNLPALQFGDSDKVAVGDAVLAIGSPLGLQGTVTLGIISAKDRAVTAGESAEQNSFINALQTDAAINPGNSGGPLVDSTGAVIGVNSAIATLGSSFSGQTGSIGLGFAIPINQARKTAEQLIKNGKATYPVIGVSVDMSAQGKGALISNKSGAVLLGGPAAKAGLKPGDLITEFDGRVITSPEELIVAVRSRDIGDSVLVKYIRGGKNYQATLILTAGK
;
A
#
# COMPACT_ATOMS: atom_id res chain seq x y z
N MET A 1 80.25 -50.00 -21.14
CA MET A 1 80.70 -49.81 -19.77
C MET A 1 80.71 -48.31 -19.50
N SER A 2 79.68 -47.76 -18.93
CA SER A 2 79.40 -46.33 -18.74
C SER A 2 79.63 -45.97 -17.26
N ASN A 3 80.56 -45.03 -17.06
CA ASN A 3 80.92 -44.53 -15.76
C ASN A 3 79.94 -43.43 -15.35
N PHE A 4 79.15 -43.65 -14.33
CA PHE A 4 78.30 -42.62 -13.73
C PHE A 4 79.05 -41.91 -12.60
N GLY A 5 79.44 -40.64 -12.86
CA GLY A 5 80.01 -39.74 -11.88
C GLY A 5 78.99 -39.32 -10.85
N ASN A 6 79.36 -39.44 -9.61
CA ASN A 6 78.59 -39.10 -8.41
C ASN A 6 78.57 -37.56 -8.25
N GLN A 7 77.46 -36.90 -8.57
CA GLN A 7 77.27 -35.50 -8.29
C GLN A 7 76.49 -35.38 -6.96
N GLY A 8 77.13 -34.70 -6.03
CA GLY A 8 76.53 -34.42 -4.71
C GLY A 8 75.27 -33.54 -4.84
N PRO A 9 74.47 -33.52 -3.80
CA PRO A 9 73.18 -32.80 -3.84
C PRO A 9 73.35 -31.30 -4.14
N TRP A 10 72.44 -30.73 -4.90
CA TRP A 10 72.43 -29.34 -5.38
C TRP A 10 72.44 -28.27 -4.28
N TRP A 11 72.18 -28.63 -3.01
CA TRP A 11 72.22 -27.70 -1.86
C TRP A 11 73.64 -27.55 -1.21
N SER A 12 74.65 -28.24 -1.67
CA SER A 12 76.03 -28.09 -1.18
C SER A 12 76.78 -27.06 -2.01
N ALA A 13 76.43 -25.79 -1.87
CA ALA A 13 77.19 -24.72 -2.44
C ALA A 13 78.47 -24.43 -1.60
N PRO A 14 79.58 -24.14 -2.19
CA PRO A 14 80.83 -23.81 -1.45
C PRO A 14 80.67 -22.52 -0.66
N HIS A 15 81.05 -22.56 0.62
CA HIS A 15 81.05 -21.38 1.46
C HIS A 15 82.07 -20.37 0.87
N GLN A 16 81.53 -19.28 0.31
CA GLN A 16 82.38 -18.09 0.07
C GLN A 16 82.55 -17.37 1.42
N SER A 17 83.77 -17.18 1.86
CA SER A 17 84.08 -16.37 3.02
C SER A 17 83.73 -14.91 2.76
N GLY A 18 82.52 -14.54 3.11
CA GLY A 18 82.12 -13.13 3.11
C GLY A 18 82.92 -12.35 4.16
N LYS A 19 83.41 -11.21 3.80
CA LYS A 19 84.04 -10.29 4.78
C LYS A 19 83.05 -9.98 5.88
N SER A 20 83.31 -10.41 7.10
CA SER A 20 82.52 -10.13 8.26
C SER A 20 82.62 -8.64 8.60
N ILE A 21 81.52 -7.96 8.52
CA ILE A 21 81.36 -6.60 9.06
C ILE A 21 81.41 -6.69 10.58
N SER A 22 82.28 -5.88 11.22
CA SER A 22 82.33 -5.88 12.67
C SER A 22 80.98 -5.43 13.27
N LEU A 23 80.56 -6.00 14.41
CA LEU A 23 79.30 -5.66 15.07
C LEU A 23 79.16 -4.14 15.26
N ARG A 24 80.25 -3.43 15.54
CA ARG A 24 80.28 -1.96 15.65
C ARG A 24 79.92 -1.28 14.35
N SER A 25 80.46 -1.75 13.23
CA SER A 25 80.17 -1.20 11.90
C SER A 25 78.75 -1.48 11.46
N ALA A 26 78.19 -2.66 11.81
CA ALA A 26 76.82 -2.98 11.52
C ALA A 26 75.84 -2.08 12.31
N ILE A 27 76.15 -1.83 13.61
CA ILE A 27 75.31 -0.92 14.44
C ILE A 27 75.41 0.51 13.92
N ILE A 28 76.57 1.01 13.54
CA ILE A 28 76.67 2.36 12.99
C ILE A 28 75.95 2.48 11.67
N LEU A 29 76.00 1.47 10.81
CA LEU A 29 75.30 1.48 9.52
C LEU A 29 73.80 1.48 9.74
N THR A 30 73.26 0.70 10.70
CA THR A 30 71.86 0.65 11.02
C THR A 30 71.38 1.98 11.59
N VAL A 31 72.12 2.61 12.45
CA VAL A 31 71.77 3.94 13.01
C VAL A 31 71.79 5.01 11.93
N VAL A 32 72.83 5.03 11.05
CA VAL A 32 72.85 5.99 9.96
C VAL A 32 71.72 5.82 8.96
N VAL A 33 71.41 4.57 8.59
CA VAL A 33 70.26 4.28 7.72
C VAL A 33 68.97 4.65 8.39
N GLY A 34 68.81 4.38 9.70
CA GLY A 34 67.65 4.76 10.47
C GLY A 34 67.44 6.28 10.57
N VAL A 35 68.52 7.03 10.79
CA VAL A 35 68.49 8.50 10.82
C VAL A 35 68.16 9.08 9.45
N ILE A 36 68.74 8.56 8.38
CA ILE A 36 68.49 8.99 7.02
C ILE A 36 67.02 8.65 6.65
N ALA A 37 66.57 7.45 6.92
CA ALA A 37 65.18 7.04 6.67
C ALA A 37 64.18 7.85 7.52
N GLY A 38 64.54 8.15 8.79
CA GLY A 38 63.74 9.00 9.65
C GLY A 38 63.67 10.46 9.19
N ALA A 39 64.81 11.02 8.72
CA ALA A 39 64.85 12.36 8.19
C ALA A 39 64.09 12.50 6.84
N PHE A 40 64.17 11.49 5.96
CA PHE A 40 63.36 11.42 4.76
C PHE A 40 61.86 11.15 5.07
N GLY A 41 61.57 10.33 6.05
CA GLY A 41 60.22 10.07 6.51
C GLY A 41 59.57 11.29 7.14
N ALA A 42 60.32 12.07 7.92
CA ALA A 42 59.79 13.28 8.57
C ALA A 42 59.57 14.44 7.56
N SER A 43 60.39 14.54 6.50
CA SER A 43 60.21 15.56 5.47
C SER A 43 59.16 15.20 4.41
N SER A 44 58.79 13.92 4.29
CA SER A 44 57.78 13.44 3.32
C SER A 44 56.42 13.07 3.95
N SER A 45 56.29 13.14 5.28
CA SER A 45 55.03 12.81 5.96
C SER A 45 53.87 13.79 5.72
N GLY A 46 54.10 14.86 4.92
CA GLY A 46 53.06 15.79 4.50
C GLY A 46 52.44 15.54 3.14
N SER A 47 53.01 14.69 2.29
CA SER A 47 52.53 14.60 0.88
C SER A 47 52.41 13.19 0.28
N LEU A 48 52.89 12.11 0.94
CA LEU A 48 52.88 10.78 0.32
C LEU A 48 51.63 9.92 0.63
N PHE A 49 50.76 10.32 1.59
CA PHE A 49 49.50 9.66 1.85
C PHE A 49 48.33 10.63 2.04
N GLY A 50 48.48 11.87 1.63
CA GLY A 50 47.37 12.81 1.56
C GLY A 50 46.53 12.56 0.32
N TYR A 51 45.81 11.44 0.24
CA TYR A 51 44.62 11.39 -0.58
C TYR A 51 43.59 12.32 0.06
N SER A 52 43.72 13.62 -0.16
CA SER A 52 42.62 14.54 0.02
C SER A 52 41.60 14.18 -1.07
N THR A 53 40.78 13.15 -0.80
CA THR A 53 39.58 12.87 -1.59
C THR A 53 38.71 14.10 -1.45
N ARG A 54 38.86 15.04 -2.37
CA ARG A 54 38.00 16.21 -2.44
C ARG A 54 36.63 15.69 -2.94
N LEU A 55 35.78 15.36 -2.01
CA LEU A 55 34.40 15.04 -2.33
C LEU A 55 33.82 16.28 -3.01
N VAL A 56 33.48 16.16 -4.28
CA VAL A 56 32.84 17.23 -5.04
C VAL A 56 31.42 17.40 -4.50
N GLN A 57 31.21 18.47 -3.77
CA GLN A 57 29.90 18.83 -3.24
C GLN A 57 29.19 19.70 -4.28
N SER A 58 27.96 19.29 -4.66
CA SER A 58 27.13 20.14 -5.50
C SER A 58 26.67 21.37 -4.69
N ASN A 59 26.92 22.56 -5.20
CA ASN A 59 26.40 23.80 -4.64
C ASN A 59 25.02 24.18 -5.20
N SER A 60 24.41 23.28 -6.02
CA SER A 60 23.08 23.56 -6.55
C SER A 60 22.01 23.36 -5.45
N THR A 61 21.17 24.34 -5.28
CA THR A 61 19.94 24.21 -4.51
C THR A 61 18.97 23.31 -5.26
N ILE A 62 18.43 22.28 -4.56
CA ILE A 62 17.40 21.41 -5.16
C ILE A 62 16.10 22.24 -5.21
N GLU A 63 15.71 22.64 -6.42
CA GLU A 63 14.39 23.24 -6.63
C GLU A 63 13.29 22.20 -6.50
N ARG A 64 12.22 22.57 -5.77
CA ARG A 64 11.03 21.71 -5.56
C ARG A 64 9.78 22.48 -5.98
N PRO A 65 9.46 22.51 -7.28
CA PRO A 65 8.24 23.14 -7.77
C PRO A 65 7.00 22.55 -7.08
N ALA A 66 5.94 23.35 -6.97
CA ALA A 66 4.72 22.95 -6.27
C ALA A 66 4.07 21.67 -6.86
N ASN A 67 4.24 21.43 -8.16
CA ASN A 67 3.78 20.23 -8.87
C ASN A 67 4.78 19.07 -8.91
N SER A 68 5.97 19.23 -8.29
CA SER A 68 6.88 18.10 -8.10
C SER A 68 6.37 17.16 -7.03
N VAL A 69 6.78 15.89 -7.07
CA VAL A 69 6.45 14.89 -6.02
C VAL A 69 6.72 15.42 -4.63
N ALA A 70 7.89 16.05 -4.42
CA ALA A 70 8.25 16.67 -3.14
C ALA A 70 7.35 17.86 -2.79
N GLY A 71 6.93 18.66 -3.76
CA GLY A 71 6.01 19.78 -3.57
C GLY A 71 4.60 19.32 -3.19
N ILE A 72 4.09 18.28 -3.85
CA ILE A 72 2.80 17.66 -3.52
C ILE A 72 2.87 17.03 -2.12
N ALA A 73 3.89 16.23 -1.83
CA ALA A 73 4.09 15.60 -0.53
C ALA A 73 4.09 16.65 0.60
N LYS A 74 4.81 17.77 0.43
CA LYS A 74 4.85 18.87 1.43
C LYS A 74 3.47 19.45 1.73
N ARG A 75 2.58 19.52 0.73
CA ARG A 75 1.22 20.06 0.93
C ARG A 75 0.27 19.02 1.56
N VAL A 76 0.41 17.76 1.24
CA VAL A 76 -0.51 16.69 1.64
C VAL A 76 -0.17 16.10 3.01
N LEU A 77 1.12 15.89 3.31
CA LEU A 77 1.58 15.25 4.55
C LEU A 77 1.00 15.84 5.84
N PRO A 78 0.85 17.18 6.01
CA PRO A 78 0.27 17.74 7.24
C PRO A 78 -1.15 17.25 7.53
N SER A 79 -1.87 16.77 6.53
CA SER A 79 -3.24 16.26 6.64
C SER A 79 -3.30 14.73 6.81
N VAL A 80 -2.17 14.03 6.70
CA VAL A 80 -2.09 12.58 6.86
C VAL A 80 -1.72 12.24 8.30
N VAL A 81 -2.43 11.30 8.90
CA VAL A 81 -2.29 10.93 10.30
C VAL A 81 -1.92 9.46 10.46
N SER A 82 -1.20 9.16 11.53
CA SER A 82 -1.02 7.78 12.00
C SER A 82 -2.17 7.42 12.94
N ILE A 83 -2.67 6.19 12.82
CA ILE A 83 -3.72 5.66 13.66
C ILE A 83 -3.16 4.44 14.40
N GLU A 84 -3.24 4.47 15.71
CA GLU A 84 -2.95 3.36 16.61
C GLU A 84 -4.26 2.88 17.24
N ALA A 85 -4.63 1.65 16.98
CA ALA A 85 -5.81 1.01 17.53
C ALA A 85 -5.34 -0.09 18.50
N LYS A 86 -5.47 0.13 19.80
CA LYS A 86 -5.03 -0.80 20.85
C LYS A 86 -6.21 -1.61 21.36
N ASP A 87 -6.06 -2.91 21.41
CA ASP A 87 -6.94 -3.84 22.07
C ASP A 87 -6.25 -4.55 23.25
N ASN A 88 -6.92 -5.53 23.84
CA ASN A 88 -6.39 -6.26 25.00
C ASN A 88 -5.27 -7.25 24.64
N GLU A 89 -5.08 -7.57 23.36
CA GLU A 89 -4.13 -8.59 22.89
C GLU A 89 -2.95 -7.97 22.13
N GLY A 90 -3.03 -6.68 21.78
CA GLY A 90 -1.98 -6.00 21.04
C GLY A 90 -2.43 -4.67 20.46
N GLY A 91 -1.90 -4.30 19.31
CA GLY A 91 -2.28 -3.08 18.60
C GLY A 91 -2.23 -3.27 17.09
N ALA A 92 -3.26 -2.82 16.41
CA ALA A 92 -3.26 -2.59 14.99
C ALA A 92 -2.86 -1.14 14.69
N GLY A 93 -2.26 -0.89 13.55
CA GLY A 93 -1.87 0.46 13.14
C GLY A 93 -2.07 0.66 11.65
N GLY A 94 -2.31 1.90 11.29
CA GLY A 94 -2.47 2.31 9.92
C GLY A 94 -2.40 3.82 9.77
N SER A 95 -2.93 4.30 8.68
CA SER A 95 -2.99 5.72 8.35
C SER A 95 -4.43 6.18 8.24
N GLY A 96 -4.60 7.49 8.25
CA GLY A 96 -5.82 8.17 7.89
C GLY A 96 -5.50 9.53 7.32
N PHE A 97 -6.52 10.26 6.94
CA PHE A 97 -6.35 11.65 6.53
C PHE A 97 -7.54 12.50 6.95
N ILE A 98 -7.25 13.75 7.23
CA ILE A 98 -8.21 14.74 7.69
C ILE A 98 -9.10 15.15 6.51
N ILE A 99 -10.42 15.00 6.67
CA ILE A 99 -11.42 15.32 5.64
C ILE A 99 -12.21 16.58 5.96
N SER A 100 -12.12 17.08 7.19
CA SER A 100 -12.75 18.33 7.58
C SER A 100 -11.93 19.03 8.67
N SER A 101 -11.89 20.35 8.64
CA SER A 101 -11.16 21.19 9.62
C SER A 101 -11.66 21.07 11.05
N ASP A 102 -12.85 20.51 11.27
CA ASP A 102 -13.46 20.29 12.60
C ASP A 102 -13.17 18.89 13.17
N GLY A 103 -12.18 18.17 12.60
CA GLY A 103 -11.59 16.98 13.20
C GLY A 103 -12.10 15.63 12.67
N TYR A 104 -12.82 15.61 11.56
CA TYR A 104 -13.19 14.33 10.92
C TYR A 104 -12.00 13.77 10.13
N ILE A 105 -11.79 12.45 10.29
CA ILE A 105 -10.68 11.69 9.69
C ILE A 105 -11.27 10.47 9.01
N LEU A 106 -10.85 10.22 7.77
CA LEU A 106 -11.20 9.02 7.01
C LEU A 106 -10.06 8.01 7.08
N THR A 107 -10.41 6.74 7.25
CA THR A 107 -9.49 5.61 7.29
C THR A 107 -10.16 4.32 6.84
N ASN A 108 -9.44 3.20 6.81
CA ASN A 108 -10.05 1.88 6.60
C ASN A 108 -10.68 1.33 7.88
N ASN A 109 -11.74 0.54 7.70
CA ASN A 109 -12.38 -0.16 8.81
C ASN A 109 -11.45 -1.17 9.48
N HIS A 110 -10.68 -1.94 8.70
CA HIS A 110 -9.77 -2.94 9.26
C HIS A 110 -8.69 -2.35 10.18
N VAL A 111 -8.28 -1.08 9.97
CA VAL A 111 -7.30 -0.39 10.82
C VAL A 111 -7.79 -0.25 12.26
N ILE A 112 -9.11 -0.14 12.46
CA ILE A 112 -9.69 0.12 13.78
C ILE A 112 -10.58 -1.03 14.29
N ALA A 113 -10.84 -2.05 13.48
CA ALA A 113 -11.86 -3.06 13.73
C ALA A 113 -11.63 -3.82 15.04
N SER A 114 -10.38 -4.23 15.33
CA SER A 114 -10.02 -4.95 16.55
C SER A 114 -10.31 -4.11 17.80
N ALA A 115 -9.85 -2.87 17.85
CA ALA A 115 -10.08 -1.97 18.98
C ALA A 115 -11.57 -1.70 19.20
N VAL A 116 -12.36 -1.50 18.13
CA VAL A 116 -13.81 -1.30 18.28
C VAL A 116 -14.49 -2.53 18.83
N THR A 117 -14.11 -3.73 18.40
CA THR A 117 -14.72 -4.99 18.83
C THR A 117 -14.37 -5.33 20.29
N SER A 118 -13.16 -5.03 20.72
CA SER A 118 -12.68 -5.31 22.09
C SER A 118 -12.96 -4.18 23.09
N GLY A 119 -13.51 -3.05 22.66
CA GLY A 119 -13.67 -1.84 23.49
C GLY A 119 -12.34 -1.15 23.80
N GLY A 120 -11.36 -1.29 22.91
CA GLY A 120 -10.03 -0.71 23.02
C GLY A 120 -10.00 0.79 22.70
N GLN A 121 -8.80 1.37 22.71
CA GLN A 121 -8.55 2.79 22.50
C GLN A 121 -8.00 3.07 21.11
N ILE A 122 -8.48 4.15 20.48
CA ILE A 122 -7.97 4.63 19.19
C ILE A 122 -7.27 5.97 19.42
N THR A 123 -6.00 6.03 19.04
CA THR A 123 -5.17 7.24 19.09
C THR A 123 -4.81 7.68 17.69
N VAL A 124 -5.05 8.93 17.39
CA VAL A 124 -4.65 9.60 16.15
C VAL A 124 -3.44 10.50 16.44
N ARG A 125 -2.38 10.34 15.68
CA ARG A 125 -1.17 11.16 15.79
C ARG A 125 -0.98 11.98 14.51
N LEU A 126 -0.89 13.30 14.67
CA LEU A 126 -0.57 14.23 13.59
C LEU A 126 0.92 14.18 13.23
N GLN A 127 1.27 14.79 12.10
CA GLN A 127 2.65 14.81 11.62
C GLN A 127 3.62 15.56 12.55
N ASP A 128 3.14 16.54 13.32
CA ASP A 128 3.94 17.26 14.33
C ASP A 128 4.18 16.47 15.61
N GLY A 129 3.67 15.21 15.67
CA GLY A 129 3.77 14.33 16.83
C GLY A 129 2.62 14.47 17.84
N THR A 130 1.75 15.49 17.70
CA THR A 130 0.60 15.68 18.58
C THR A 130 -0.36 14.51 18.48
N ALA A 131 -0.73 13.94 19.63
CA ALA A 131 -1.64 12.79 19.70
C ALA A 131 -2.99 13.19 20.29
N TYR A 132 -4.05 12.66 19.72
CA TYR A 132 -5.43 12.84 20.18
C TYR A 132 -6.10 11.49 20.35
N GLU A 133 -6.91 11.35 21.38
CA GLU A 133 -7.88 10.26 21.46
C GLU A 133 -8.98 10.51 20.43
N ALA A 134 -9.34 9.46 19.67
CA ALA A 134 -10.32 9.55 18.62
C ALA A 134 -11.57 8.72 18.96
N SER A 135 -12.74 9.29 18.68
CA SER A 135 -14.01 8.58 18.73
C SER A 135 -14.40 8.08 17.35
N VAL A 136 -15.05 6.91 17.29
CA VAL A 136 -15.60 6.36 16.05
C VAL A 136 -16.95 7.02 15.79
N VAL A 137 -17.05 7.74 14.66
CA VAL A 137 -18.32 8.34 14.20
C VAL A 137 -19.19 7.29 13.54
N GLY A 138 -18.58 6.42 12.73
CA GLY A 138 -19.23 5.30 12.09
C GLY A 138 -18.21 4.48 11.30
N ARG A 139 -18.57 3.23 11.02
CA ARG A 139 -17.74 2.32 10.21
C ARG A 139 -18.58 1.44 9.31
N ASP A 140 -18.00 1.01 8.21
CA ASP A 140 -18.61 0.08 7.27
C ASP A 140 -17.59 -0.98 6.84
N ALA A 141 -17.84 -2.23 7.26
CA ALA A 141 -16.97 -3.35 6.90
C ALA A 141 -17.12 -3.74 5.42
N SER A 142 -18.26 -3.46 4.78
CA SER A 142 -18.55 -3.86 3.40
C SER A 142 -17.73 -3.06 2.38
N TYR A 143 -17.41 -1.80 2.70
CA TYR A 143 -16.55 -0.93 1.90
C TYR A 143 -15.18 -0.73 2.52
N ASP A 144 -14.90 -1.36 3.66
CA ASP A 144 -13.67 -1.20 4.43
C ASP A 144 -13.33 0.26 4.75
N LEU A 145 -14.32 1.03 5.21
CA LEU A 145 -14.18 2.45 5.54
C LEU A 145 -14.64 2.76 6.96
N ALA A 146 -13.97 3.72 7.59
CA ALA A 146 -14.36 4.26 8.88
C ALA A 146 -14.12 5.77 8.96
N VAL A 147 -14.95 6.45 9.70
CA VAL A 147 -14.81 7.88 10.05
C VAL A 147 -14.55 8.00 11.53
N LEU A 148 -13.44 8.65 11.86
CA LEU A 148 -13.05 9.01 13.21
C LEU A 148 -13.26 10.50 13.45
N ARG A 149 -13.31 10.90 14.72
CA ARG A 149 -13.34 12.30 15.13
C ARG A 149 -12.39 12.56 16.29
N VAL A 150 -11.60 13.62 16.18
CA VAL A 150 -10.75 14.15 17.24
C VAL A 150 -11.29 15.51 17.73
N SER A 151 -11.03 15.86 18.99
CA SER A 151 -11.50 17.11 19.61
C SER A 151 -10.64 18.32 19.24
N ASN A 152 -10.13 18.39 18.01
CA ASN A 152 -9.34 19.53 17.53
C ASN A 152 -10.04 20.20 16.36
N ARG A 153 -9.79 21.50 16.18
CA ARG A 153 -10.33 22.35 15.13
C ARG A 153 -9.20 23.04 14.37
N ASN A 154 -9.52 23.56 13.20
CA ASN A 154 -8.56 24.21 12.29
C ASN A 154 -7.47 23.25 11.77
N LEU A 155 -7.81 21.96 11.65
CA LEU A 155 -6.95 20.98 11.07
C LEU A 155 -6.89 21.14 9.53
N PRO A 156 -5.73 20.88 8.90
CA PRO A 156 -5.58 20.96 7.45
C PRO A 156 -6.34 19.78 6.79
N ALA A 157 -7.48 20.07 6.16
CA ALA A 157 -8.26 19.06 5.46
C ALA A 157 -7.80 18.91 4.00
N LEU A 158 -7.77 17.65 3.49
CA LEU A 158 -7.50 17.38 2.09
C LEU A 158 -8.73 17.64 1.23
N GLN A 159 -8.47 18.06 0.00
CA GLN A 159 -9.50 18.20 -1.01
C GLN A 159 -9.73 16.85 -1.70
N PHE A 160 -11.00 16.51 -1.94
CA PHE A 160 -11.37 15.36 -2.74
C PHE A 160 -11.29 15.69 -4.22
N GLY A 161 -10.65 14.82 -4.98
CA GLY A 161 -10.69 14.81 -6.43
C GLY A 161 -11.93 14.08 -6.95
N ASP A 162 -11.83 13.57 -8.19
CA ASP A 162 -12.90 12.83 -8.86
C ASP A 162 -12.33 11.53 -9.43
N SER A 163 -12.57 10.42 -8.74
CA SER A 163 -12.07 9.10 -9.14
C SER A 163 -12.64 8.58 -10.46
N ASP A 164 -13.78 9.10 -10.91
CA ASP A 164 -14.39 8.66 -12.18
C ASP A 164 -13.63 9.23 -13.38
N LYS A 165 -13.01 10.42 -13.20
CA LYS A 165 -12.20 11.09 -14.24
C LYS A 165 -10.77 10.58 -14.37
N VAL A 166 -10.30 9.79 -13.40
CA VAL A 166 -8.96 9.21 -13.40
C VAL A 166 -8.80 8.28 -14.61
N ALA A 167 -7.66 8.36 -15.29
CA ALA A 167 -7.29 7.51 -16.42
C ALA A 167 -6.12 6.58 -16.07
N VAL A 168 -6.04 5.44 -16.76
CA VAL A 168 -4.86 4.57 -16.70
C VAL A 168 -3.66 5.35 -17.25
N GLY A 169 -2.55 5.34 -16.48
CA GLY A 169 -1.34 6.12 -16.79
C GLY A 169 -1.23 7.43 -16.00
N ASP A 170 -2.28 7.90 -15.33
CA ASP A 170 -2.20 9.07 -14.46
C ASP A 170 -1.22 8.85 -13.31
N ALA A 171 -0.31 9.81 -13.09
CA ALA A 171 0.64 9.78 -12.00
C ALA A 171 -0.08 9.98 -10.65
N VAL A 172 0.26 9.13 -9.67
CA VAL A 172 -0.35 9.15 -8.34
C VAL A 172 0.69 8.96 -7.23
N LEU A 173 0.39 9.51 -6.06
CA LEU A 173 1.18 9.30 -4.85
C LEU A 173 0.33 8.59 -3.82
N ALA A 174 0.79 7.43 -3.35
CA ALA A 174 0.23 6.77 -2.18
C ALA A 174 0.98 7.27 -0.93
N ILE A 175 0.22 7.79 0.02
CA ILE A 175 0.78 8.43 1.21
C ILE A 175 0.24 7.72 2.45
N GLY A 176 1.11 7.55 3.45
CA GLY A 176 0.77 7.00 4.74
C GLY A 176 1.67 7.52 5.84
N SER A 177 1.34 7.22 7.08
CA SER A 177 2.12 7.56 8.27
C SER A 177 2.27 6.31 9.17
N PRO A 178 2.99 5.28 8.69
CA PRO A 178 3.12 4.02 9.42
C PRO A 178 3.85 4.23 10.76
N LEU A 179 3.33 3.62 11.84
CA LEU A 179 3.97 3.53 13.16
C LEU A 179 4.36 4.89 13.79
N GLY A 180 3.68 5.99 13.43
CA GLY A 180 4.04 7.33 13.94
C GLY A 180 5.34 7.88 13.36
N LEU A 181 5.94 7.20 12.38
CA LEU A 181 7.07 7.70 11.62
C LEU A 181 6.61 8.83 10.69
N GLN A 182 7.43 9.85 10.50
CA GLN A 182 7.15 10.95 9.58
C GLN A 182 6.84 10.39 8.18
N GLY A 183 5.65 10.65 7.70
CA GLY A 183 4.98 10.22 6.48
C GLY A 183 5.79 9.51 5.40
N THR A 184 5.28 8.40 4.94
CA THR A 184 5.82 7.65 3.80
C THR A 184 5.08 8.07 2.53
N VAL A 185 5.83 8.33 1.45
CA VAL A 185 5.30 8.71 0.15
C VAL A 185 5.87 7.76 -0.91
N THR A 186 5.01 7.13 -1.69
CA THR A 186 5.40 6.31 -2.83
C THR A 186 4.74 6.86 -4.10
N LEU A 187 5.48 6.84 -5.20
CA LEU A 187 5.04 7.32 -6.51
C LEU A 187 4.76 6.14 -7.42
N GLY A 188 3.70 6.24 -8.20
CA GLY A 188 3.33 5.29 -9.24
C GLY A 188 2.33 5.90 -10.20
N ILE A 189 1.59 5.05 -10.91
CA ILE A 189 0.52 5.41 -11.83
C ILE A 189 -0.75 4.62 -11.52
N ILE A 190 -1.87 5.05 -12.06
CA ILE A 190 -3.05 4.20 -12.15
C ILE A 190 -2.79 3.12 -13.19
N SER A 191 -2.68 1.88 -12.75
CA SER A 191 -2.42 0.72 -13.61
C SER A 191 -3.69 0.14 -14.22
N ALA A 192 -4.81 0.21 -13.49
CA ALA A 192 -6.13 -0.21 -13.97
C ALA A 192 -7.25 0.42 -13.13
N LYS A 193 -8.46 0.39 -13.68
CA LYS A 193 -9.71 0.78 -13.00
C LYS A 193 -10.64 -0.42 -12.90
N ASP A 194 -11.64 -0.28 -12.06
CA ASP A 194 -12.74 -1.25 -11.95
C ASP A 194 -12.30 -2.68 -11.60
N ARG A 195 -11.25 -2.81 -10.78
CA ARG A 195 -10.80 -4.11 -10.27
C ARG A 195 -11.68 -4.57 -9.13
N ALA A 196 -12.34 -5.70 -9.34
CA ALA A 196 -13.03 -6.37 -8.25
C ALA A 196 -12.01 -7.02 -7.33
N VAL A 197 -11.81 -6.43 -6.15
CA VAL A 197 -10.92 -6.95 -5.12
C VAL A 197 -11.69 -7.23 -3.85
N THR A 198 -11.21 -8.23 -3.10
CA THR A 198 -11.70 -8.51 -1.76
C THR A 198 -10.66 -8.07 -0.74
N ALA A 199 -11.11 -7.47 0.35
CA ALA A 199 -10.28 -7.15 1.50
C ALA A 199 -10.90 -7.78 2.73
N GLY A 200 -10.10 -8.48 3.55
CA GLY A 200 -10.55 -9.17 4.77
C GLY A 200 -9.75 -10.43 5.03
N GLU A 201 -9.70 -10.82 6.31
CA GLU A 201 -8.96 -12.00 6.75
C GLU A 201 -9.82 -13.28 6.78
N SER A 202 -11.14 -13.16 6.63
CA SER A 202 -12.08 -14.29 6.66
C SER A 202 -13.20 -14.14 5.64
N ALA A 203 -13.77 -15.26 5.18
CA ALA A 203 -14.88 -15.29 4.22
C ALA A 203 -16.14 -14.54 4.71
N GLU A 204 -16.30 -14.38 6.02
CA GLU A 204 -17.47 -13.74 6.64
C GLU A 204 -17.30 -12.22 6.80
N GLN A 205 -16.06 -11.70 6.70
CA GLN A 205 -15.72 -10.28 6.86
C GLN A 205 -15.11 -9.67 5.59
N ASN A 206 -15.36 -10.26 4.43
CA ASN A 206 -14.83 -9.75 3.18
C ASN A 206 -15.57 -8.48 2.75
N SER A 207 -14.82 -7.41 2.57
CA SER A 207 -15.26 -6.24 1.81
C SER A 207 -15.07 -6.50 0.31
N PHE A 208 -15.99 -5.96 -0.49
CA PHE A 208 -15.92 -6.06 -1.95
C PHE A 208 -15.78 -4.64 -2.51
N ILE A 209 -14.63 -4.37 -3.10
CA ILE A 209 -14.22 -3.03 -3.51
C ILE A 209 -14.08 -2.98 -5.03
N ASN A 210 -14.68 -1.99 -5.67
CA ASN A 210 -14.38 -1.63 -7.06
C ASN A 210 -13.13 -0.76 -7.08
N ALA A 211 -11.94 -1.38 -7.04
CA ALA A 211 -10.71 -0.68 -6.74
C ALA A 211 -10.05 0.02 -7.95
N LEU A 212 -9.35 1.10 -7.64
CA LEU A 212 -8.26 1.62 -8.47
C LEU A 212 -7.02 0.76 -8.20
N GLN A 213 -6.36 0.28 -9.25
CA GLN A 213 -5.08 -0.42 -9.17
C GLN A 213 -3.94 0.55 -9.45
N THR A 214 -2.88 0.48 -8.66
CA THR A 214 -1.65 1.28 -8.83
C THR A 214 -0.41 0.43 -8.63
N ASP A 215 0.71 0.81 -9.23
CA ASP A 215 2.04 0.26 -8.96
C ASP A 215 2.80 1.05 -7.88
N ALA A 216 2.26 2.18 -7.41
CA ALA A 216 2.74 2.83 -6.20
C ALA A 216 2.76 1.81 -5.05
N ALA A 217 3.88 1.71 -4.33
CA ALA A 217 4.03 0.72 -3.28
C ALA A 217 3.05 0.98 -2.12
N ILE A 218 2.05 0.11 -1.96
CA ILE A 218 1.13 0.08 -0.83
C ILE A 218 1.50 -1.10 0.05
N ASN A 219 1.86 -0.83 1.30
CA ASN A 219 2.32 -1.80 2.30
C ASN A 219 1.53 -1.62 3.60
N PRO A 220 1.56 -2.58 4.53
CA PRO A 220 1.04 -2.41 5.87
C PRO A 220 1.54 -1.09 6.50
N GLY A 221 0.61 -0.29 6.99
CA GLY A 221 0.85 1.06 7.49
C GLY A 221 0.40 2.18 6.55
N ASN A 222 0.35 1.97 5.22
CA ASN A 222 -0.28 2.93 4.29
C ASN A 222 -1.80 2.76 4.21
N SER A 223 -2.36 1.65 4.68
CA SER A 223 -3.81 1.42 4.73
C SER A 223 -4.54 2.56 5.43
N GLY A 224 -5.59 3.06 4.82
CA GLY A 224 -6.37 4.20 5.28
C GLY A 224 -5.81 5.57 4.90
N GLY A 225 -4.56 5.65 4.44
CA GLY A 225 -3.96 6.88 3.91
C GLY A 225 -4.48 7.24 2.52
N PRO A 226 -4.27 8.48 2.04
CA PRO A 226 -4.77 8.93 0.75
C PRO A 226 -3.91 8.44 -0.42
N LEU A 227 -4.57 8.10 -1.53
CA LEU A 227 -3.99 8.10 -2.87
C LEU A 227 -4.34 9.46 -3.50
N VAL A 228 -3.33 10.23 -3.89
CA VAL A 228 -3.54 11.57 -4.45
C VAL A 228 -3.04 11.65 -5.90
N ASP A 229 -3.66 12.53 -6.68
CA ASP A 229 -3.25 12.85 -8.04
C ASP A 229 -2.07 13.87 -8.07
N SER A 230 -1.66 14.26 -9.26
CA SER A 230 -0.59 15.24 -9.50
C SER A 230 -0.90 16.66 -8.99
N THR A 231 -2.14 16.95 -8.62
CA THR A 231 -2.55 18.22 -8.00
C THR A 231 -2.50 18.16 -6.47
N GLY A 232 -2.47 16.95 -5.90
CA GLY A 232 -2.57 16.66 -4.47
C GLY A 232 -4.00 16.46 -3.99
N ALA A 233 -4.98 16.36 -4.91
CA ALA A 233 -6.35 15.99 -4.58
C ALA A 233 -6.47 14.47 -4.34
N VAL A 234 -7.25 14.07 -3.35
CA VAL A 234 -7.45 12.65 -3.01
C VAL A 234 -8.33 12.00 -4.07
N ILE A 235 -7.85 10.92 -4.68
CA ILE A 235 -8.58 10.12 -5.67
C ILE A 235 -8.91 8.72 -5.15
N GLY A 236 -8.33 8.31 -4.02
CA GLY A 236 -8.61 7.03 -3.39
C GLY A 236 -8.12 6.92 -1.95
N VAL A 237 -8.53 5.84 -1.29
CA VAL A 237 -8.06 5.43 0.05
C VAL A 237 -7.25 4.15 -0.10
N ASN A 238 -5.98 4.17 0.26
CA ASN A 238 -5.07 3.03 0.14
C ASN A 238 -5.55 1.84 0.98
N SER A 239 -5.47 0.63 0.45
CA SER A 239 -5.80 -0.60 1.18
C SER A 239 -4.73 -1.68 0.92
N ALA A 240 -3.90 -1.97 1.91
CA ALA A 240 -2.81 -2.94 1.81
C ALA A 240 -3.28 -4.40 1.95
N ILE A 241 -4.51 -4.63 2.41
CA ILE A 241 -5.10 -5.97 2.53
C ILE A 241 -5.98 -6.36 1.34
N ALA A 242 -6.21 -5.43 0.40
CA ALA A 242 -6.99 -5.72 -0.80
C ALA A 242 -6.17 -6.57 -1.78
N THR A 243 -6.75 -7.70 -2.22
CA THR A 243 -6.10 -8.65 -3.12
C THR A 243 -7.04 -9.12 -4.24
N LEU A 244 -6.46 -9.60 -5.34
CA LEU A 244 -7.18 -10.25 -6.45
C LEU A 244 -7.42 -11.74 -6.17
N GLY A 245 -7.97 -12.10 -5.00
CA GLY A 245 -8.23 -13.50 -4.60
C GLY A 245 -7.08 -14.14 -3.82
N SER A 246 -7.29 -15.37 -3.33
CA SER A 246 -6.46 -16.08 -2.36
C SER A 246 -5.05 -16.50 -2.83
N SER A 247 -4.64 -16.17 -4.04
CA SER A 247 -3.42 -16.70 -4.65
C SER A 247 -2.11 -16.03 -4.21
N PHE A 248 -2.16 -14.98 -3.40
CA PHE A 248 -0.98 -14.21 -2.96
C PHE A 248 -0.72 -14.22 -1.45
N SER A 249 -1.36 -15.13 -0.71
CA SER A 249 -1.13 -15.29 0.72
C SER A 249 0.27 -15.85 0.98
N GLY A 250 1.23 -14.99 1.30
CA GLY A 250 2.58 -15.40 1.69
C GLY A 250 3.69 -14.41 1.37
N GLN A 251 3.46 -13.38 0.58
CA GLN A 251 4.45 -12.34 0.33
C GLN A 251 4.19 -11.10 1.21
N THR A 252 5.16 -10.78 2.06
CA THR A 252 5.19 -9.53 2.81
C THR A 252 5.77 -8.43 1.93
N GLY A 253 4.94 -7.44 1.55
CA GLY A 253 5.38 -6.27 0.78
C GLY A 253 4.74 -6.15 -0.61
N SER A 254 4.75 -4.92 -1.14
CA SER A 254 4.19 -4.59 -2.45
C SER A 254 5.02 -5.19 -3.58
N ILE A 255 4.35 -5.91 -4.48
CA ILE A 255 4.91 -6.47 -5.73
C ILE A 255 4.53 -5.64 -6.96
N GLY A 256 4.18 -4.36 -6.78
CA GLY A 256 3.66 -3.51 -7.86
C GLY A 256 2.16 -3.69 -8.11
N LEU A 257 1.44 -4.33 -7.20
CA LEU A 257 -0.01 -4.47 -7.20
C LEU A 257 -0.57 -3.83 -5.93
N GLY A 258 -0.85 -2.54 -5.99
CA GLY A 258 -1.52 -1.79 -4.94
C GLY A 258 -2.97 -1.50 -5.31
N PHE A 259 -3.86 -1.40 -4.31
CA PHE A 259 -5.27 -1.11 -4.52
C PHE A 259 -5.71 0.04 -3.64
N ALA A 260 -6.63 0.85 -4.17
CA ALA A 260 -7.24 1.94 -3.43
C ALA A 260 -8.76 1.98 -3.67
N ILE A 261 -9.51 2.27 -2.61
CA ILE A 261 -10.95 2.51 -2.67
C ILE A 261 -11.16 3.85 -3.37
N PRO A 262 -11.96 3.94 -4.46
CA PRO A 262 -12.18 5.19 -5.18
C PRO A 262 -12.78 6.27 -4.26
N ILE A 263 -12.30 7.51 -4.40
CA ILE A 263 -12.72 8.60 -3.50
C ILE A 263 -14.19 8.96 -3.62
N ASN A 264 -14.80 8.83 -4.81
CA ASN A 264 -16.23 9.09 -4.97
C ASN A 264 -17.07 8.13 -4.12
N GLN A 265 -16.68 6.84 -4.06
CA GLN A 265 -17.30 5.85 -3.17
C GLN A 265 -17.00 6.17 -1.71
N ALA A 266 -15.76 6.47 -1.38
CA ALA A 266 -15.35 6.76 -0.01
C ALA A 266 -16.05 8.00 0.55
N ARG A 267 -16.22 9.06 -0.27
CA ARG A 267 -16.97 10.26 0.10
C ARG A 267 -18.45 9.96 0.41
N LYS A 268 -19.15 9.25 -0.50
CA LYS A 268 -20.55 8.86 -0.28
C LYS A 268 -20.73 8.06 1.02
N THR A 269 -19.81 7.12 1.26
CA THR A 269 -19.83 6.31 2.49
C THR A 269 -19.55 7.18 3.71
N ALA A 270 -18.52 8.04 3.69
CA ALA A 270 -18.17 8.92 4.80
C ALA A 270 -19.31 9.88 5.16
N GLU A 271 -19.98 10.48 4.17
CA GLU A 271 -21.15 11.35 4.38
C GLU A 271 -22.29 10.61 5.11
N GLN A 272 -22.56 9.34 4.74
CA GLN A 272 -23.57 8.52 5.40
C GLN A 272 -23.14 8.14 6.83
N LEU A 273 -21.87 7.78 7.04
CA LEU A 273 -21.32 7.48 8.36
C LEU A 273 -21.41 8.69 9.30
N ILE A 274 -21.07 9.89 8.81
CA ILE A 274 -21.18 11.13 9.59
C ILE A 274 -22.64 11.44 9.94
N LYS A 275 -23.55 11.29 8.99
CA LYS A 275 -24.96 11.65 9.17
C LYS A 275 -25.74 10.64 9.98
N ASN A 276 -25.52 9.33 9.76
CA ASN A 276 -26.39 8.25 10.24
C ASN A 276 -25.67 7.23 11.13
N GLY A 277 -24.33 7.33 11.30
CA GLY A 277 -23.47 6.34 11.97
C GLY A 277 -23.30 5.03 11.21
N LYS A 278 -23.98 4.84 10.08
CA LYS A 278 -23.92 3.64 9.24
C LYS A 278 -24.10 3.98 7.77
N ALA A 279 -23.51 3.18 6.89
CA ALA A 279 -23.69 3.28 5.45
C ALA A 279 -24.69 2.23 4.94
N THR A 280 -25.26 2.49 3.78
CA THR A 280 -26.09 1.58 3.02
C THR A 280 -25.54 1.43 1.63
N TYR A 281 -25.75 0.28 1.01
CA TYR A 281 -25.27 -0.03 -0.33
C TYR A 281 -26.41 -0.56 -1.21
N PRO A 282 -26.32 -0.36 -2.54
CA PRO A 282 -27.32 -0.90 -3.45
C PRO A 282 -27.25 -2.43 -3.51
N VAL A 283 -28.40 -3.05 -3.65
CA VAL A 283 -28.52 -4.50 -3.82
C VAL A 283 -29.55 -4.82 -4.91
N ILE A 284 -29.36 -5.98 -5.55
CA ILE A 284 -30.36 -6.59 -6.44
C ILE A 284 -31.23 -7.62 -5.73
N GLY A 285 -30.87 -8.00 -4.49
CA GLY A 285 -31.63 -8.94 -3.67
C GLY A 285 -31.45 -10.39 -4.09
N VAL A 286 -30.22 -10.81 -4.40
CA VAL A 286 -29.87 -12.22 -4.65
C VAL A 286 -28.70 -12.65 -3.79
N SER A 287 -28.63 -13.93 -3.45
CA SER A 287 -27.45 -14.59 -2.92
C SER A 287 -26.76 -15.36 -4.05
N VAL A 288 -25.51 -15.05 -4.31
CA VAL A 288 -24.69 -15.73 -5.31
C VAL A 288 -23.90 -16.87 -4.70
N ASP A 289 -23.60 -17.87 -5.51
CA ASP A 289 -22.75 -18.99 -5.11
C ASP A 289 -21.28 -18.62 -5.32
N MET A 290 -20.58 -18.34 -4.24
CA MET A 290 -19.16 -17.93 -4.26
C MET A 290 -18.21 -19.09 -4.65
N SER A 291 -18.69 -20.34 -4.63
CA SER A 291 -17.91 -21.51 -5.02
C SER A 291 -18.10 -21.88 -6.49
N ALA A 292 -19.08 -21.27 -7.18
CA ALA A 292 -19.36 -21.56 -8.58
C ALA A 292 -18.19 -21.12 -9.46
N GLN A 293 -17.56 -22.08 -10.12
CA GLN A 293 -16.53 -21.82 -11.12
C GLN A 293 -17.21 -21.70 -12.50
N GLY A 294 -16.95 -20.62 -13.21
CA GLY A 294 -17.50 -20.42 -14.53
C GLY A 294 -17.50 -18.97 -14.97
N LYS A 295 -18.03 -18.71 -16.16
CA LYS A 295 -18.14 -17.34 -16.71
C LYS A 295 -19.46 -16.72 -16.27
N GLY A 296 -19.48 -16.07 -15.11
CA GLY A 296 -20.64 -15.36 -14.60
C GLY A 296 -20.87 -15.52 -13.09
N ALA A 297 -21.92 -14.91 -12.57
CA ALA A 297 -22.33 -15.03 -11.18
C ALA A 297 -23.60 -15.91 -11.09
N LEU A 298 -23.46 -17.10 -10.53
CA LEU A 298 -24.58 -18.03 -10.36
C LEU A 298 -25.43 -17.62 -9.15
N ILE A 299 -26.73 -17.38 -9.36
CA ILE A 299 -27.65 -17.25 -8.24
C ILE A 299 -27.78 -18.60 -7.54
N SER A 300 -27.51 -18.63 -6.23
CA SER A 300 -27.55 -19.86 -5.43
C SER A 300 -28.88 -20.60 -5.59
N ASN A 301 -28.83 -21.93 -5.63
CA ASN A 301 -30.02 -22.78 -5.66
C ASN A 301 -30.70 -22.98 -4.29
N LYS A 302 -30.13 -22.35 -3.22
CA LYS A 302 -30.71 -22.44 -1.87
C LYS A 302 -32.05 -21.70 -1.78
N SER A 303 -32.96 -22.20 -0.93
CA SER A 303 -34.21 -21.50 -0.64
C SER A 303 -33.90 -20.09 -0.13
N GLY A 304 -34.65 -19.09 -0.63
CA GLY A 304 -34.44 -17.69 -0.26
C GLY A 304 -33.28 -16.97 -0.97
N ALA A 305 -32.58 -17.64 -1.92
CA ALA A 305 -31.50 -17.04 -2.67
C ALA A 305 -31.92 -15.83 -3.52
N VAL A 306 -33.18 -15.71 -3.85
CA VAL A 306 -33.79 -14.50 -4.42
C VAL A 306 -34.76 -13.95 -3.37
N LEU A 307 -34.46 -12.72 -2.90
CA LEU A 307 -35.25 -12.04 -1.86
C LEU A 307 -36.65 -11.77 -2.36
N LEU A 308 -37.66 -12.30 -1.66
CA LEU A 308 -39.05 -12.09 -2.01
C LEU A 308 -39.41 -10.60 -2.01
N GLY A 309 -40.02 -10.11 -3.10
CA GLY A 309 -40.34 -8.69 -3.28
C GLY A 309 -39.12 -7.79 -3.55
N GLY A 310 -37.90 -8.33 -3.59
CA GLY A 310 -36.71 -7.59 -3.97
C GLY A 310 -36.62 -7.29 -5.47
N PRO A 311 -35.64 -6.48 -5.90
CA PRO A 311 -35.48 -6.10 -7.31
C PRO A 311 -35.39 -7.29 -8.27
N ALA A 312 -34.55 -8.27 -7.97
CA ALA A 312 -34.37 -9.46 -8.80
C ALA A 312 -35.66 -10.29 -8.91
N ALA A 313 -36.40 -10.48 -7.79
CA ALA A 313 -37.67 -11.19 -7.80
C ALA A 313 -38.72 -10.49 -8.69
N LYS A 314 -38.81 -9.15 -8.57
CA LYS A 314 -39.75 -8.34 -9.39
C LYS A 314 -39.40 -8.41 -10.88
N ALA A 315 -38.12 -8.50 -11.21
CA ALA A 315 -37.61 -8.63 -12.58
C ALA A 315 -37.67 -10.09 -13.11
N GLY A 316 -38.13 -11.05 -12.28
CA GLY A 316 -38.30 -12.45 -12.68
C GLY A 316 -37.02 -13.30 -12.68
N LEU A 317 -35.95 -12.86 -12.02
CA LEU A 317 -34.78 -13.70 -11.77
C LEU A 317 -35.12 -14.84 -10.79
N LYS A 318 -34.48 -15.97 -10.94
CA LYS A 318 -34.74 -17.20 -10.16
C LYS A 318 -33.44 -17.83 -9.67
N PRO A 319 -33.47 -18.65 -8.61
CA PRO A 319 -32.36 -19.53 -8.27
C PRO A 319 -31.89 -20.33 -9.49
N GLY A 320 -30.58 -20.47 -9.64
CA GLY A 320 -29.95 -21.17 -10.77
C GLY A 320 -29.74 -20.32 -12.03
N ASP A 321 -30.15 -19.05 -12.05
CA ASP A 321 -29.78 -18.13 -13.14
C ASP A 321 -28.30 -17.77 -13.05
N LEU A 322 -27.62 -17.79 -14.19
CA LEU A 322 -26.22 -17.38 -14.32
C LEU A 322 -26.18 -15.95 -14.90
N ILE A 323 -25.86 -14.97 -14.08
CA ILE A 323 -25.71 -13.57 -14.51
C ILE A 323 -24.39 -13.41 -15.23
N THR A 324 -24.41 -12.95 -16.48
CA THR A 324 -23.27 -12.82 -17.38
C THR A 324 -22.92 -11.38 -17.73
N GLU A 325 -23.86 -10.44 -17.54
CA GLU A 325 -23.63 -9.02 -17.79
C GLU A 325 -24.50 -8.19 -16.83
N PHE A 326 -23.94 -7.11 -16.30
CA PHE A 326 -24.60 -6.14 -15.46
C PHE A 326 -24.31 -4.74 -15.98
N ASP A 327 -25.35 -4.07 -16.49
CA ASP A 327 -25.29 -2.71 -17.02
C ASP A 327 -24.15 -2.47 -18.03
N GLY A 328 -24.03 -3.39 -19.02
CA GLY A 328 -23.00 -3.35 -20.06
C GLY A 328 -21.63 -3.93 -19.63
N ARG A 329 -21.41 -4.17 -18.35
CA ARG A 329 -20.18 -4.80 -17.83
C ARG A 329 -20.32 -6.31 -17.88
N VAL A 330 -19.39 -7.00 -18.53
CA VAL A 330 -19.30 -8.47 -18.52
C VAL A 330 -18.99 -8.93 -17.11
N ILE A 331 -19.71 -9.92 -16.62
CA ILE A 331 -19.53 -10.53 -15.30
C ILE A 331 -18.91 -11.90 -15.50
N THR A 332 -17.74 -12.12 -14.92
CA THR A 332 -16.98 -13.37 -15.02
C THR A 332 -16.91 -14.13 -13.70
N SER A 333 -17.22 -13.46 -12.58
CA SER A 333 -17.24 -14.07 -11.24
C SER A 333 -18.34 -13.49 -10.34
N PRO A 334 -18.69 -14.16 -9.23
CA PRO A 334 -19.60 -13.63 -8.21
C PRO A 334 -19.15 -12.30 -7.62
N GLU A 335 -17.84 -12.15 -7.36
CA GLU A 335 -17.24 -10.94 -6.80
C GLU A 335 -17.42 -9.75 -7.74
N GLU A 336 -17.24 -9.96 -9.04
CA GLU A 336 -17.45 -8.91 -10.04
C GLU A 336 -18.90 -8.41 -10.07
N LEU A 337 -19.88 -9.30 -9.89
CA LEU A 337 -21.29 -8.87 -9.78
C LEU A 337 -21.51 -8.03 -8.53
N ILE A 338 -21.02 -8.48 -7.37
CA ILE A 338 -21.17 -7.75 -6.10
C ILE A 338 -20.57 -6.34 -6.25
N VAL A 339 -19.37 -6.25 -6.80
CA VAL A 339 -18.66 -5.00 -7.02
C VAL A 339 -19.41 -4.12 -8.03
N ALA A 340 -19.90 -4.69 -9.14
CA ALA A 340 -20.66 -3.94 -10.16
C ALA A 340 -21.96 -3.36 -9.59
N VAL A 341 -22.69 -4.12 -8.77
CA VAL A 341 -23.88 -3.64 -8.09
C VAL A 341 -23.55 -2.50 -7.11
N ARG A 342 -22.49 -2.68 -6.28
CA ARG A 342 -22.08 -1.69 -5.28
C ARG A 342 -21.49 -0.41 -5.85
N SER A 343 -21.07 -0.41 -7.11
CA SER A 343 -20.58 0.80 -7.81
C SER A 343 -21.70 1.71 -8.30
N ARG A 344 -22.97 1.28 -8.20
CA ARG A 344 -24.13 2.06 -8.58
C ARG A 344 -24.77 2.77 -7.40
N ASP A 345 -25.77 3.61 -7.69
CA ASP A 345 -26.56 4.29 -6.65
C ASP A 345 -27.87 3.54 -6.38
N ILE A 346 -28.39 3.69 -5.16
CA ILE A 346 -29.71 3.21 -4.81
C ILE A 346 -30.74 3.98 -5.63
N GLY A 347 -31.64 3.25 -6.31
CA GLY A 347 -32.61 3.82 -7.24
C GLY A 347 -32.22 3.73 -8.71
N ASP A 348 -30.96 3.39 -9.02
CA ASP A 348 -30.52 3.21 -10.39
C ASP A 348 -31.28 2.08 -11.09
N SER A 349 -31.63 2.30 -12.35
CA SER A 349 -32.20 1.31 -13.24
C SER A 349 -31.09 0.67 -14.06
N VAL A 350 -30.88 -0.63 -13.89
CA VAL A 350 -29.78 -1.39 -14.49
C VAL A 350 -30.31 -2.55 -15.34
N LEU A 351 -29.63 -2.81 -16.47
CA LEU A 351 -29.93 -3.97 -17.33
C LEU A 351 -29.05 -5.15 -16.92
N VAL A 352 -29.67 -6.31 -16.69
CA VAL A 352 -28.98 -7.56 -16.34
C VAL A 352 -29.25 -8.58 -17.44
N LYS A 353 -28.17 -9.19 -17.99
CA LYS A 353 -28.28 -10.34 -18.86
C LYS A 353 -27.89 -11.61 -18.12
N TYR A 354 -28.66 -12.67 -18.33
CA TYR A 354 -28.46 -13.93 -17.61
C TYR A 354 -28.84 -15.13 -18.49
N ILE A 355 -28.33 -16.31 -18.11
CA ILE A 355 -28.60 -17.59 -18.75
C ILE A 355 -29.47 -18.42 -17.83
N ARG A 356 -30.56 -18.98 -18.33
CA ARG A 356 -31.44 -19.93 -17.65
C ARG A 356 -31.71 -21.11 -18.55
N GLY A 357 -31.40 -22.33 -18.12
CA GLY A 357 -31.61 -23.53 -18.93
C GLY A 357 -30.93 -23.47 -20.30
N GLY A 358 -29.75 -22.87 -20.41
CA GLY A 358 -29.00 -22.72 -21.65
C GLY A 358 -29.52 -21.61 -22.61
N LYS A 359 -30.53 -20.85 -22.21
CA LYS A 359 -31.10 -19.74 -23.02
C LYS A 359 -30.74 -18.39 -22.42
N ASN A 360 -30.49 -17.40 -23.28
CA ASN A 360 -30.19 -16.03 -22.88
C ASN A 360 -31.47 -15.26 -22.58
N TYR A 361 -31.44 -14.49 -21.51
CA TYR A 361 -32.51 -13.59 -21.05
C TYR A 361 -31.91 -12.27 -20.63
N GLN A 362 -32.76 -11.24 -20.54
CA GLN A 362 -32.43 -9.96 -19.97
C GLN A 362 -33.59 -9.42 -19.11
N ALA A 363 -33.26 -8.65 -18.11
CA ALA A 363 -34.25 -7.98 -17.26
C ALA A 363 -33.69 -6.65 -16.76
N THR A 364 -34.58 -5.67 -16.58
CA THR A 364 -34.24 -4.40 -15.95
C THR A 364 -34.64 -4.42 -14.49
N LEU A 365 -33.72 -3.99 -13.62
CA LEU A 365 -33.91 -3.92 -12.16
C LEU A 365 -33.74 -2.49 -11.68
N ILE A 366 -34.47 -2.13 -10.63
CA ILE A 366 -34.23 -0.88 -9.88
C ILE A 366 -33.55 -1.27 -8.56
N LEU A 367 -32.33 -0.76 -8.35
CA LEU A 367 -31.53 -1.09 -7.18
C LEU A 367 -32.17 -0.53 -5.90
N THR A 368 -32.14 -1.29 -4.83
CA THR A 368 -32.67 -0.88 -3.51
C THR A 368 -31.59 -0.90 -2.45
N ALA A 369 -31.82 -0.22 -1.33
CA ALA A 369 -30.92 -0.28 -0.18
C ALA A 369 -30.84 -1.70 0.38
N GLY A 370 -29.62 -2.20 0.58
CA GLY A 370 -29.35 -3.37 1.42
C GLY A 370 -29.71 -3.06 2.88
N LYS A 371 -30.18 -4.11 3.58
CA LYS A 371 -30.52 -4.01 5.01
C LYS A 371 -29.29 -4.29 5.87
#